data_dd6118ade4140a461462802477ffde67
#
_entry.id   dd6118ade4140a461462802477ffde67
#
_cell.length_a   1.000
_cell.length_b   1.000
_cell.length_c   1.000
_cell.angle_alpha   90.00
_cell.angle_beta   90.00
_cell.angle_gamma   90.00
#
_symmetry.space_group_name_H-M   'P 1'
#
loop_
_entity.id
_entity.type
_entity.pdbx_description
1 polymer ?
#
loop_
_entity_poly.entity_id
_entity_poly.type
_entity_poly.pdbx_seq_one_letter_code
_entity_poly.pdbx_strand_id
1 'polypeptide(L)'
;MRKRQPLQFYSEPLPGVDISELQGKLIVIEGPDAVGRSTQITLLRQWLEQEGHAVLDTGMARSALAGKGIKMAKEGNTLGPITMTLFYTTDFADRLENEIMPALRAGFVVLIDRYIFSIMARAIARGEDRRWIEQVAGFALVPHAVCYLRAEVEHLVSRVVLGRGAFDYWESGMDLRFGPDMYESFLRYQSRLIKALDSMVEPYEFTVIDASQPIPQIFRGLQRQISRLQLGRPRTRRPAVKRAKV
;
A
#
# COMPACT_ATOMS: atom_id res chain seq x y z
N MET A 1 14.79 17.83 18.22
CA MET A 1 14.03 18.05 16.98
C MET A 1 14.68 17.21 15.87
N ARG A 2 14.09 16.08 15.44
CA ARG A 2 14.55 15.40 14.22
C ARG A 2 14.24 16.32 13.05
N LYS A 3 15.27 16.74 12.31
CA LYS A 3 15.12 17.52 11.06
C LYS A 3 14.17 16.77 10.13
N ARG A 4 13.27 17.48 9.43
CA ARG A 4 12.48 16.92 8.32
C ARG A 4 13.46 16.24 7.38
N GLN A 5 13.42 14.90 7.31
CA GLN A 5 14.15 14.23 6.22
C GLN A 5 13.37 14.52 4.93
N PRO A 6 14.02 15.07 3.91
CA PRO A 6 13.42 15.22 2.60
C PRO A 6 13.03 13.85 2.07
N LEU A 7 11.99 13.78 1.24
CA LEU A 7 11.69 12.58 0.47
C LEU A 7 12.91 12.24 -0.39
N GLN A 8 13.12 10.97 -0.64
CA GLN A 8 14.16 10.46 -1.55
C GLN A 8 13.60 9.26 -2.32
N PHE A 9 14.22 8.91 -3.42
CA PHE A 9 13.94 7.67 -4.13
C PHE A 9 14.75 6.51 -3.52
N TYR A 10 14.28 5.27 -3.70
CA TYR A 10 15.05 4.10 -3.26
C TYR A 10 16.31 3.89 -4.11
N SER A 11 16.27 4.29 -5.38
CA SER A 11 17.39 4.25 -6.31
C SER A 11 17.57 5.64 -6.95
N GLU A 12 17.90 5.68 -8.24
CA GLU A 12 18.07 6.93 -8.98
C GLU A 12 16.78 7.76 -9.05
N PRO A 13 16.89 9.08 -8.87
CA PRO A 13 15.75 9.98 -9.03
C PRO A 13 15.12 9.90 -10.43
N LEU A 14 13.80 10.03 -10.48
CA LEU A 14 13.12 10.16 -11.78
C LEU A 14 13.56 11.46 -12.47
N PRO A 15 13.86 11.41 -13.79
CA PRO A 15 14.26 12.59 -14.55
C PRO A 15 13.23 13.72 -14.45
N GLY A 16 13.69 14.95 -14.18
CA GLY A 16 12.83 16.13 -14.10
C GLY A 16 11.98 16.26 -12.85
N VAL A 17 12.17 15.41 -11.84
CA VAL A 17 11.45 15.49 -10.57
C VAL A 17 12.30 16.20 -9.51
N ASP A 18 11.86 17.40 -9.09
CA ASP A 18 12.41 18.07 -7.91
C ASP A 18 11.65 17.60 -6.65
N ILE A 19 12.32 16.77 -5.86
CA ILE A 19 11.75 16.24 -4.61
C ILE A 19 11.57 17.31 -3.53
N SER A 20 12.25 18.44 -3.61
CA SER A 20 12.10 19.56 -2.67
C SER A 20 10.70 20.19 -2.72
N GLU A 21 10.00 20.05 -3.85
CA GLU A 21 8.61 20.49 -4.03
C GLU A 21 7.59 19.59 -3.32
N LEU A 22 7.98 18.36 -2.95
CA LEU A 22 7.08 17.36 -2.34
C LEU A 22 6.92 17.63 -0.84
N GLN A 23 5.96 18.48 -0.49
CA GLN A 23 5.74 18.95 0.89
C GLN A 23 4.78 18.06 1.70
N GLY A 24 4.00 17.21 1.04
CA GLY A 24 3.05 16.29 1.62
C GLY A 24 3.71 15.17 2.43
N LYS A 25 2.87 14.25 2.91
CA LYS A 25 3.33 13.07 3.65
C LYS A 25 2.87 11.81 2.96
N LEU A 26 3.82 10.90 2.71
CA LEU A 26 3.59 9.60 2.11
C LEU A 26 3.56 8.54 3.21
N ILE A 27 2.41 7.89 3.38
CA ILE A 27 2.16 6.89 4.42
C ILE A 27 1.64 5.63 3.73
N VAL A 28 2.28 4.51 4.00
CA VAL A 28 1.95 3.23 3.40
C VAL A 28 1.38 2.29 4.45
N ILE A 29 0.29 1.62 4.10
CA ILE A 29 -0.30 0.53 4.88
C ILE A 29 -0.07 -0.76 4.11
N GLU A 30 0.79 -1.61 4.64
CA GLU A 30 1.16 -2.90 4.07
C GLU A 30 0.55 -4.08 4.84
N GLY A 31 0.55 -5.22 4.21
CA GLY A 31 0.13 -6.48 4.84
C GLY A 31 -0.41 -7.52 3.85
N PRO A 32 -0.58 -8.78 4.30
CA PRO A 32 -1.11 -9.86 3.48
C PRO A 32 -2.58 -9.63 3.08
N ASP A 33 -3.12 -10.51 2.26
CA ASP A 33 -4.52 -10.45 1.87
C ASP A 33 -5.44 -10.71 3.07
N ALA A 34 -6.63 -10.11 3.09
CA ALA A 34 -7.63 -10.22 4.16
C ALA A 34 -7.19 -9.70 5.56
N VAL A 35 -6.02 -9.05 5.71
CA VAL A 35 -5.55 -8.55 7.01
C VAL A 35 -6.32 -7.36 7.57
N GLY A 36 -7.21 -6.73 6.77
CA GLY A 36 -8.07 -5.61 7.18
C GLY A 36 -7.54 -4.22 6.86
N ARG A 37 -6.61 -4.09 5.91
CA ARG A 37 -6.04 -2.79 5.48
C ARG A 37 -7.12 -1.79 5.07
N SER A 38 -8.05 -2.16 4.21
CA SER A 38 -9.07 -1.24 3.68
C SER A 38 -9.93 -0.62 4.79
N THR A 39 -10.28 -1.40 5.81
CA THR A 39 -11.00 -0.90 6.99
C THR A 39 -10.16 0.15 7.72
N GLN A 40 -8.87 -0.14 7.95
CA GLN A 40 -7.99 0.78 8.67
C GLN A 40 -7.71 2.06 7.87
N ILE A 41 -7.56 1.95 6.55
CA ILE A 41 -7.38 3.11 5.66
C ILE A 41 -8.60 4.02 5.68
N THR A 42 -9.82 3.45 5.62
CA THR A 42 -11.05 4.23 5.75
C THR A 42 -11.11 5.00 7.07
N LEU A 43 -10.77 4.35 8.18
CA LEU A 43 -10.73 4.98 9.50
C LEU A 43 -9.64 6.07 9.59
N LEU A 44 -8.45 5.79 9.06
CA LEU A 44 -7.34 6.74 9.03
C LEU A 44 -7.67 7.97 8.19
N ARG A 45 -8.27 7.78 7.02
CA ARG A 45 -8.70 8.87 6.15
C ARG A 45 -9.69 9.77 6.87
N GLN A 46 -10.76 9.20 7.45
CA GLN A 46 -11.76 9.96 8.19
C GLN A 46 -11.15 10.75 9.34
N TRP A 47 -10.26 10.13 10.12
CA TRP A 47 -9.57 10.80 11.21
C TRP A 47 -8.68 11.95 10.71
N LEU A 48 -7.86 11.75 9.70
CA LEU A 48 -6.98 12.80 9.15
C LEU A 48 -7.78 13.96 8.56
N GLU A 49 -8.90 13.67 7.88
CA GLU A 49 -9.81 14.70 7.34
C GLU A 49 -10.48 15.49 8.49
N GLN A 50 -10.85 14.84 9.61
CA GLN A 50 -11.36 15.50 10.82
C GLN A 50 -10.32 16.40 11.48
N GLU A 51 -9.05 16.00 11.48
CA GLU A 51 -7.93 16.82 11.93
C GLU A 51 -7.58 17.97 10.93
N GLY A 52 -8.31 18.09 9.83
CA GLY A 52 -8.19 19.17 8.85
C GLY A 52 -7.13 18.95 7.76
N HIS A 53 -6.62 17.74 7.59
CA HIS A 53 -5.68 17.40 6.53
C HIS A 53 -6.42 17.06 5.23
N ALA A 54 -5.85 17.46 4.10
CA ALA A 54 -6.28 16.95 2.80
C ALA A 54 -5.65 15.57 2.60
N VAL A 55 -6.45 14.58 2.24
CA VAL A 55 -6.02 13.18 2.12
C VAL A 55 -6.27 12.67 0.71
N LEU A 56 -5.26 12.03 0.12
CA LEU A 56 -5.40 11.16 -1.04
C LEU A 56 -5.32 9.71 -0.56
N ASP A 57 -6.34 8.92 -0.86
CA ASP A 57 -6.35 7.45 -0.68
C ASP A 57 -6.20 6.80 -2.05
N THR A 58 -5.09 6.08 -2.24
CA THR A 58 -4.83 5.32 -3.46
C THR A 58 -4.25 3.95 -3.12
N GLY A 59 -4.12 3.06 -4.10
CA GLY A 59 -3.65 1.69 -3.86
C GLY A 59 -3.45 0.89 -5.13
N MET A 60 -2.92 -0.32 -4.98
CA MET A 60 -2.57 -1.22 -6.07
C MET A 60 -3.77 -1.50 -7.00
N ALA A 61 -3.51 -1.59 -8.31
CA ALA A 61 -4.47 -1.84 -9.38
C ALA A 61 -5.57 -0.76 -9.52
N ARG A 62 -5.28 0.49 -9.13
CA ARG A 62 -6.20 1.62 -9.23
C ARG A 62 -5.83 2.63 -10.31
N SER A 63 -4.74 2.41 -11.05
CA SER A 63 -4.32 3.27 -12.16
C SER A 63 -5.39 3.30 -13.25
N ALA A 64 -5.64 4.48 -13.81
CA ALA A 64 -6.55 4.65 -14.94
C ALA A 64 -6.02 3.94 -16.19
N LEU A 65 -4.71 3.87 -16.34
CA LEU A 65 -4.03 3.25 -17.49
C LEU A 65 -4.00 1.72 -17.38
N ALA A 66 -3.46 1.18 -16.28
CA ALA A 66 -3.15 -0.24 -16.16
C ALA A 66 -4.22 -1.06 -15.40
N GLY A 67 -5.01 -0.42 -14.53
CA GLY A 67 -5.93 -1.13 -13.64
C GLY A 67 -6.97 -2.00 -14.37
N LYS A 68 -7.53 -1.52 -15.48
CA LYS A 68 -8.46 -2.31 -16.32
C LYS A 68 -7.77 -3.53 -16.93
N GLY A 69 -6.55 -3.36 -17.47
CA GLY A 69 -5.76 -4.44 -18.04
C GLY A 69 -5.42 -5.52 -17.02
N ILE A 70 -5.01 -5.11 -15.82
CA ILE A 70 -4.75 -6.03 -14.70
C ILE A 70 -6.02 -6.85 -14.38
N LYS A 71 -7.19 -6.20 -14.29
CA LYS A 71 -8.45 -6.88 -14.02
C LYS A 71 -8.78 -7.92 -15.09
N MET A 72 -8.75 -7.53 -16.36
CA MET A 72 -9.03 -8.42 -17.49
C MET A 72 -8.06 -9.62 -17.54
N ALA A 73 -6.78 -9.36 -17.33
CA ALA A 73 -5.76 -10.41 -17.34
C ALA A 73 -5.91 -11.38 -16.15
N LYS A 74 -6.33 -10.88 -14.99
CA LYS A 74 -6.67 -11.74 -13.85
C LYS A 74 -7.90 -12.60 -14.10
N GLU A 75 -8.95 -12.06 -14.68
CA GLU A 75 -10.16 -12.80 -15.04
C GLU A 75 -9.88 -13.91 -16.06
N GLY A 76 -8.99 -13.65 -17.03
CA GLY A 76 -8.57 -14.64 -18.04
C GLY A 76 -7.49 -15.62 -17.57
N ASN A 77 -6.90 -15.43 -16.39
CA ASN A 77 -5.76 -16.22 -15.90
C ASN A 77 -4.60 -16.29 -16.92
N THR A 78 -4.33 -15.18 -17.62
CA THR A 78 -3.41 -15.15 -18.77
C THR A 78 -2.02 -14.63 -18.45
N LEU A 79 -1.78 -14.16 -17.21
CA LEU A 79 -0.50 -13.56 -16.83
C LEU A 79 0.48 -14.59 -16.29
N GLY A 80 1.66 -14.65 -16.90
CA GLY A 80 2.83 -15.24 -16.25
C GLY A 80 3.38 -14.33 -15.13
N PRO A 81 4.24 -14.86 -14.24
CA PRO A 81 4.74 -14.12 -13.07
C PRO A 81 5.39 -12.78 -13.41
N ILE A 82 6.34 -12.78 -14.35
CA ILE A 82 7.06 -11.56 -14.78
C ILE A 82 6.07 -10.52 -15.34
N THR A 83 5.16 -10.93 -16.22
CA THR A 83 4.18 -10.02 -16.81
C THR A 83 3.27 -9.42 -15.76
N MET A 84 2.81 -10.22 -14.78
CA MET A 84 2.02 -9.75 -13.66
C MET A 84 2.78 -8.70 -12.83
N THR A 85 4.03 -8.96 -12.51
CA THR A 85 4.90 -8.06 -11.76
C THR A 85 5.08 -6.73 -12.50
N LEU A 86 5.36 -6.78 -13.81
CA LEU A 86 5.51 -5.57 -14.63
C LEU A 86 4.19 -4.80 -14.79
N PHE A 87 3.04 -5.48 -14.90
CA PHE A 87 1.73 -4.82 -14.92
C PHE A 87 1.45 -4.04 -13.63
N TYR A 88 1.73 -4.64 -12.47
CA TYR A 88 1.59 -3.95 -11.19
C TYR A 88 2.61 -2.82 -11.02
N THR A 89 3.81 -2.98 -11.56
CA THR A 89 4.83 -1.93 -11.56
C THR A 89 4.42 -0.76 -12.46
N THR A 90 3.82 -1.04 -13.62
CA THR A 90 3.26 -0.01 -14.52
C THR A 90 2.09 0.72 -13.87
N ASP A 91 1.16 0.00 -13.22
CA ASP A 91 0.09 0.60 -12.40
C ASP A 91 0.65 1.54 -11.33
N PHE A 92 1.72 1.11 -10.67
CA PHE A 92 2.36 1.92 -9.65
C PHE A 92 3.05 3.16 -10.26
N ALA A 93 3.76 3.02 -11.37
CA ALA A 93 4.42 4.13 -12.06
C ALA A 93 3.42 5.20 -12.48
N ASP A 94 2.32 4.81 -13.13
CA ASP A 94 1.26 5.73 -13.54
C ASP A 94 0.66 6.50 -12.34
N ARG A 95 0.37 5.80 -11.25
CA ARG A 95 -0.13 6.44 -10.02
C ARG A 95 0.92 7.33 -9.35
N LEU A 96 2.19 6.95 -9.37
CA LEU A 96 3.27 7.76 -8.82
C LEU A 96 3.34 9.12 -9.53
N GLU A 97 3.33 9.10 -10.86
CA GLU A 97 3.44 10.31 -11.69
C GLU A 97 2.18 11.17 -11.68
N ASN A 98 1.01 10.55 -11.81
CA ASN A 98 -0.25 11.24 -12.08
C ASN A 98 -1.14 11.47 -10.84
N GLU A 99 -0.89 10.79 -9.72
CA GLU A 99 -1.68 10.93 -8.49
C GLU A 99 -0.80 11.29 -7.28
N ILE A 100 0.22 10.48 -6.98
CA ILE A 100 0.97 10.55 -5.73
C ILE A 100 1.83 11.81 -5.68
N MET A 101 2.70 12.03 -6.68
CA MET A 101 3.57 13.21 -6.71
C MET A 101 2.78 14.53 -6.79
N PRO A 102 1.75 14.68 -7.64
CA PRO A 102 0.90 15.87 -7.62
C PRO A 102 0.25 16.14 -6.25
N ALA A 103 -0.26 15.11 -5.57
CA ALA A 103 -0.83 15.26 -4.24
C ALA A 103 0.21 15.66 -3.20
N LEU A 104 1.42 15.07 -3.25
CA LEU A 104 2.53 15.47 -2.37
C LEU A 104 2.97 16.91 -2.62
N ARG A 105 3.06 17.38 -3.88
CA ARG A 105 3.30 18.79 -4.20
C ARG A 105 2.23 19.71 -3.63
N ALA A 106 0.97 19.29 -3.68
CA ALA A 106 -0.13 20.02 -3.09
C ALA A 106 -0.19 19.97 -1.55
N GLY A 107 0.74 19.27 -0.89
CA GLY A 107 0.83 19.16 0.57
C GLY A 107 -0.17 18.18 1.19
N PHE A 108 -0.71 17.24 0.43
CA PHE A 108 -1.65 16.22 0.93
C PHE A 108 -0.94 15.17 1.79
N VAL A 109 -1.70 14.56 2.68
CA VAL A 109 -1.35 13.26 3.25
C VAL A 109 -1.79 12.19 2.26
N VAL A 110 -0.84 11.44 1.72
CA VAL A 110 -1.09 10.35 0.78
C VAL A 110 -1.07 9.03 1.55
N LEU A 111 -2.23 8.37 1.64
CA LEU A 111 -2.39 7.04 2.20
C LEU A 111 -2.39 6.02 1.07
N ILE A 112 -1.49 5.04 1.14
CA ILE A 112 -1.39 4.02 0.10
C ILE A 112 -1.71 2.63 0.68
N ASP A 113 -2.74 1.98 0.10
CA ASP A 113 -3.06 0.56 0.31
C ASP A 113 -2.19 -0.28 -0.62
N ARG A 114 -1.12 -0.87 -0.09
CA ARG A 114 -0.10 -1.62 -0.82
C ARG A 114 0.78 -0.72 -1.70
N TYR A 115 2.04 -0.79 -1.45
CA TYR A 115 3.10 -0.08 -2.14
C TYR A 115 3.97 -1.07 -2.94
N ILE A 116 5.17 -0.63 -3.33
CA ILE A 116 6.16 -1.49 -3.99
C ILE A 116 6.45 -2.77 -3.18
N PHE A 117 6.34 -2.71 -1.86
CA PHE A 117 6.63 -3.86 -0.99
C PHE A 117 5.68 -5.03 -1.24
N SER A 118 4.40 -4.76 -1.49
CA SER A 118 3.45 -5.79 -1.92
C SER A 118 3.79 -6.35 -3.30
N ILE A 119 4.30 -5.52 -4.23
CA ILE A 119 4.75 -6.00 -5.56
C ILE A 119 5.96 -6.91 -5.37
N MET A 120 6.96 -6.45 -4.63
CA MET A 120 8.17 -7.21 -4.33
C MET A 120 7.86 -8.53 -3.60
N ALA A 121 7.04 -8.47 -2.56
CA ALA A 121 6.68 -9.67 -1.78
C ALA A 121 5.93 -10.71 -2.62
N ARG A 122 5.04 -10.27 -3.52
CA ARG A 122 4.32 -11.15 -4.44
C ARG A 122 5.23 -11.76 -5.50
N ALA A 123 6.18 -10.99 -6.02
CA ALA A 123 7.20 -11.46 -6.96
C ALA A 123 8.11 -12.52 -6.29
N ILE A 124 8.65 -12.24 -5.10
CA ILE A 124 9.47 -13.16 -4.33
C ILE A 124 8.70 -14.43 -3.94
N ALA A 125 7.44 -14.31 -3.51
CA ALA A 125 6.60 -15.46 -3.19
C ALA A 125 6.35 -16.36 -4.42
N ARG A 126 6.40 -15.79 -5.63
CA ARG A 126 6.31 -16.49 -6.92
C ARG A 126 7.64 -17.03 -7.44
N GLY A 127 8.73 -16.79 -6.71
CA GLY A 127 10.07 -17.30 -7.05
C GLY A 127 10.89 -16.40 -7.95
N GLU A 128 10.48 -15.14 -8.13
CA GLU A 128 11.27 -14.16 -8.87
C GLU A 128 12.49 -13.70 -8.07
N ASP A 129 13.54 -13.31 -8.77
CA ASP A 129 14.78 -12.85 -8.15
C ASP A 129 14.56 -11.54 -7.38
N ARG A 130 14.99 -11.54 -6.11
CA ARG A 130 14.83 -10.39 -5.22
C ARG A 130 15.57 -9.15 -5.72
N ARG A 131 16.77 -9.29 -6.24
CA ARG A 131 17.58 -8.14 -6.71
C ARG A 131 16.94 -7.52 -7.95
N TRP A 132 16.44 -8.37 -8.84
CA TRP A 132 15.73 -7.89 -10.01
C TRP A 132 14.51 -7.04 -9.64
N ILE A 133 13.65 -7.52 -8.75
CA ILE A 133 12.44 -6.77 -8.39
C ILE A 133 12.76 -5.51 -7.55
N GLU A 134 13.79 -5.52 -6.73
CA GLU A 134 14.28 -4.33 -6.03
C GLU A 134 14.75 -3.26 -7.02
N GLN A 135 15.46 -3.64 -8.09
CA GLN A 135 15.84 -2.72 -9.16
C GLN A 135 14.64 -2.17 -9.93
N VAL A 136 13.70 -3.03 -10.29
CA VAL A 136 12.46 -2.64 -10.98
C VAL A 136 11.63 -1.66 -10.15
N ALA A 137 11.60 -1.82 -8.83
CA ALA A 137 10.86 -0.95 -7.91
C ALA A 137 11.63 0.29 -7.43
N GLY A 138 12.90 0.42 -7.81
CA GLY A 138 13.82 1.43 -7.27
C GLY A 138 13.44 2.88 -7.54
N PHE A 139 12.61 3.16 -8.52
CA PHE A 139 12.09 4.49 -8.83
C PHE A 139 11.02 4.99 -7.84
N ALA A 140 10.67 4.19 -6.84
CA ALA A 140 9.67 4.58 -5.85
C ALA A 140 10.25 5.55 -4.82
N LEU A 141 9.39 6.45 -4.31
CA LEU A 141 9.73 7.34 -3.21
C LEU A 141 9.81 6.56 -1.89
N VAL A 142 10.75 6.91 -1.03
CA VAL A 142 10.84 6.39 0.34
C VAL A 142 9.70 6.99 1.17
N PRO A 143 8.77 6.18 1.72
CA PRO A 143 7.66 6.69 2.51
C PRO A 143 8.12 7.30 3.83
N HIS A 144 7.34 8.24 4.36
CA HIS A 144 7.57 8.78 5.71
C HIS A 144 7.23 7.76 6.81
N ALA A 145 6.34 6.82 6.52
CA ALA A 145 6.04 5.68 7.38
C ALA A 145 5.51 4.52 6.55
N VAL A 146 5.94 3.32 6.92
CA VAL A 146 5.37 2.06 6.44
C VAL A 146 4.80 1.34 7.65
N CYS A 147 3.48 1.22 7.72
CA CYS A 147 2.77 0.49 8.76
C CYS A 147 2.39 -0.89 8.22
N TYR A 148 3.04 -1.91 8.72
CA TYR A 148 2.81 -3.28 8.31
C TYR A 148 1.82 -3.97 9.26
N LEU A 149 0.61 -4.20 8.78
CA LEU A 149 -0.40 -5.00 9.47
C LEU A 149 -0.03 -6.48 9.34
N ARG A 150 0.51 -7.05 10.41
CA ARG A 150 0.94 -8.45 10.44
C ARG A 150 -0.05 -9.30 11.20
N ALA A 151 -0.44 -10.42 10.62
CA ALA A 151 -1.19 -11.47 11.28
C ALA A 151 -0.70 -12.83 10.79
N GLU A 152 -0.88 -13.86 11.60
CA GLU A 152 -0.62 -15.24 11.19
C GLU A 152 -1.68 -15.69 10.17
N VAL A 153 -1.33 -16.67 9.33
CA VAL A 153 -2.18 -17.08 8.21
C VAL A 153 -3.53 -17.63 8.66
N GLU A 154 -3.59 -18.25 9.84
CA GLU A 154 -4.82 -18.79 10.43
C GLU A 154 -5.86 -17.71 10.69
N HIS A 155 -5.41 -16.52 11.12
CA HIS A 155 -6.30 -15.35 11.28
C HIS A 155 -6.83 -14.83 9.94
N LEU A 156 -6.01 -14.94 8.87
CA LEU A 156 -6.44 -14.53 7.53
C LEU A 156 -7.53 -15.47 6.99
N VAL A 157 -7.37 -16.77 7.18
CA VAL A 157 -8.37 -17.79 6.81
C VAL A 157 -9.72 -17.46 7.43
N SER A 158 -9.75 -17.26 8.76
CA SER A 158 -10.99 -16.93 9.47
C SER A 158 -11.67 -15.70 8.89
N ARG A 159 -10.90 -14.67 8.52
CA ARG A 159 -11.43 -13.44 7.93
C ARG A 159 -11.93 -13.62 6.50
N VAL A 160 -11.28 -14.47 5.71
CA VAL A 160 -11.75 -14.78 4.35
C VAL A 160 -13.09 -15.52 4.43
N VAL A 161 -13.16 -16.58 5.26
CA VAL A 161 -14.35 -17.41 5.39
C VAL A 161 -15.54 -16.61 5.94
N LEU A 162 -15.33 -15.84 7.02
CA LEU A 162 -16.40 -15.07 7.66
C LEU A 162 -16.78 -13.80 6.88
N GLY A 163 -15.84 -13.21 6.13
CA GLY A 163 -16.06 -11.95 5.44
C GLY A 163 -16.51 -12.08 3.99
N ARG A 164 -15.89 -12.96 3.22
CA ARG A 164 -16.14 -13.13 1.78
C ARG A 164 -16.82 -14.47 1.43
N GLY A 165 -16.77 -15.44 2.31
CA GLY A 165 -17.32 -16.79 2.10
C GLY A 165 -16.52 -17.67 1.13
N ALA A 166 -15.54 -17.13 0.40
CA ALA A 166 -14.74 -17.88 -0.56
C ALA A 166 -13.32 -17.32 -0.69
N PHE A 167 -12.37 -18.19 -1.05
CA PHE A 167 -11.01 -17.81 -1.41
C PHE A 167 -10.93 -17.28 -2.85
N ASP A 168 -10.09 -16.28 -3.06
CA ASP A 168 -9.79 -15.76 -4.40
C ASP A 168 -8.66 -16.56 -5.05
N TYR A 169 -8.74 -16.79 -6.35
CA TYR A 169 -7.77 -17.57 -7.14
C TYR A 169 -6.34 -17.02 -6.98
N TRP A 170 -6.16 -15.72 -7.15
CA TRP A 170 -4.85 -15.07 -7.11
C TRP A 170 -4.30 -14.86 -5.70
N GLU A 171 -5.20 -14.62 -4.73
CA GLU A 171 -4.85 -14.53 -3.31
C GLU A 171 -4.49 -15.91 -2.72
N SER A 172 -4.94 -16.98 -3.38
CA SER A 172 -4.58 -18.36 -3.05
C SER A 172 -3.34 -18.86 -3.79
N GLY A 173 -2.77 -18.08 -4.72
CA GLY A 173 -1.63 -18.53 -5.50
C GLY A 173 -1.93 -19.76 -6.36
N MET A 174 -3.17 -19.91 -6.86
CA MET A 174 -3.57 -21.03 -7.69
C MET A 174 -2.86 -21.04 -9.05
N ASP A 175 -2.40 -19.89 -9.51
CA ASP A 175 -1.50 -19.74 -10.66
C ASP A 175 -0.18 -20.53 -10.50
N LEU A 176 0.22 -20.81 -9.26
CA LEU A 176 1.46 -21.53 -8.91
C LEU A 176 1.21 -22.96 -8.44
N ARG A 177 -0.03 -23.35 -8.26
CA ARG A 177 -0.44 -24.70 -7.81
C ARG A 177 0.29 -25.16 -6.54
N PHE A 178 0.32 -24.30 -5.51
CA PHE A 178 0.97 -24.62 -4.23
C PHE A 178 0.28 -25.73 -3.44
N GLY A 179 -0.97 -26.04 -3.73
CA GLY A 179 -1.75 -27.10 -3.07
C GLY A 179 -2.76 -27.74 -4.00
N PRO A 180 -3.37 -28.86 -3.61
CA PRO A 180 -4.39 -29.57 -4.36
C PRO A 180 -5.71 -28.78 -4.46
N ASP A 181 -5.99 -27.93 -3.50
CA ASP A 181 -7.18 -27.08 -3.45
C ASP A 181 -6.85 -25.62 -3.08
N MET A 182 -7.86 -24.75 -3.16
CA MET A 182 -7.70 -23.32 -2.88
C MET A 182 -7.32 -23.04 -1.43
N TYR A 183 -7.80 -23.82 -0.47
CA TYR A 183 -7.52 -23.60 0.94
C TYR A 183 -6.05 -23.88 1.26
N GLU A 184 -5.57 -25.05 0.88
CA GLU A 184 -4.18 -25.44 1.13
C GLU A 184 -3.20 -24.55 0.36
N SER A 185 -3.56 -24.20 -0.90
CA SER A 185 -2.79 -23.26 -1.69
C SER A 185 -2.75 -21.87 -1.05
N PHE A 186 -3.88 -21.36 -0.53
CA PHE A 186 -3.95 -20.10 0.20
C PHE A 186 -3.02 -20.09 1.42
N LEU A 187 -3.06 -21.13 2.24
CA LEU A 187 -2.17 -21.23 3.40
C LEU A 187 -0.70 -21.13 3.01
N ARG A 188 -0.29 -21.91 2.01
CA ARG A 188 1.10 -21.93 1.55
C ARG A 188 1.52 -20.62 0.90
N TYR A 189 0.67 -20.03 0.07
CA TYR A 189 0.98 -18.79 -0.61
C TYR A 189 1.04 -17.60 0.36
N GLN A 190 0.04 -17.44 1.23
CA GLN A 190 0.02 -16.34 2.20
C GLN A 190 1.15 -16.47 3.22
N SER A 191 1.53 -17.69 3.63
CA SER A 191 2.72 -17.92 4.48
C SER A 191 4.01 -17.44 3.79
N ARG A 192 4.19 -17.72 2.48
CA ARG A 192 5.32 -17.21 1.70
C ARG A 192 5.29 -15.69 1.58
N LEU A 193 4.10 -15.11 1.36
CA LEU A 193 3.91 -13.66 1.25
C LEU A 193 4.24 -12.96 2.57
N ILE A 194 3.77 -13.49 3.70
CA ILE A 194 4.10 -12.99 5.04
C ILE A 194 5.60 -13.05 5.27
N LYS A 195 6.24 -14.19 4.98
CA LYS A 195 7.69 -14.36 5.12
C LYS A 195 8.47 -13.36 4.26
N ALA A 196 8.02 -13.09 3.05
CA ALA A 196 8.64 -12.08 2.18
C ALA A 196 8.48 -10.67 2.77
N LEU A 197 7.29 -10.29 3.26
CA LEU A 197 7.07 -9.01 3.95
C LEU A 197 7.89 -8.90 5.24
N ASP A 198 7.93 -9.95 6.06
CA ASP A 198 8.71 -9.99 7.29
C ASP A 198 10.22 -9.75 7.01
N SER A 199 10.73 -10.26 5.89
CA SER A 199 12.13 -10.01 5.46
C SER A 199 12.42 -8.57 5.03
N MET A 200 11.40 -7.75 4.86
CA MET A 200 11.49 -6.34 4.49
C MET A 200 11.36 -5.40 5.70
N VAL A 201 10.96 -5.91 6.86
CA VAL A 201 10.72 -5.10 8.07
C VAL A 201 11.93 -4.26 8.42
N GLU A 202 13.09 -4.90 8.55
CA GLU A 202 14.32 -4.24 8.99
C GLU A 202 14.95 -3.37 7.88
N PRO A 203 15.15 -3.89 6.64
CA PRO A 203 15.78 -3.11 5.56
C PRO A 203 14.99 -1.85 5.15
N TYR A 204 13.65 -1.87 5.31
CA TYR A 204 12.77 -0.76 4.89
C TYR A 204 12.09 -0.06 6.07
N GLU A 205 12.56 -0.30 7.31
CA GLU A 205 12.11 0.36 8.55
C GLU A 205 10.59 0.29 8.76
N PHE A 206 9.98 -0.88 8.54
CA PHE A 206 8.55 -1.06 8.78
C PHE A 206 8.20 -0.95 10.25
N THR A 207 7.11 -0.26 10.56
CA THR A 207 6.46 -0.36 11.86
C THR A 207 5.44 -1.49 11.83
N VAL A 208 5.74 -2.58 12.53
CA VAL A 208 4.84 -3.74 12.63
C VAL A 208 3.70 -3.44 13.59
N ILE A 209 2.47 -3.64 13.13
CA ILE A 209 1.23 -3.53 13.90
C ILE A 209 0.57 -4.90 13.96
N ASP A 210 0.34 -5.40 15.16
CA ASP A 210 -0.35 -6.68 15.37
C ASP A 210 -1.81 -6.56 14.90
N ALA A 211 -2.09 -7.20 13.76
CA ALA A 211 -3.40 -7.19 13.15
C ALA A 211 -4.31 -8.33 13.63
N SER A 212 -3.90 -9.15 14.60
CA SER A 212 -4.78 -10.10 15.30
C SER A 212 -5.73 -9.40 16.27
N GLN A 213 -5.38 -8.17 16.68
CA GLN A 213 -6.13 -7.36 17.61
C GLN A 213 -7.47 -6.85 17.04
N PRO A 214 -8.42 -6.45 17.90
CA PRO A 214 -9.65 -5.80 17.46
C PRO A 214 -9.39 -4.51 16.66
N ILE A 215 -10.27 -4.20 15.70
CA ILE A 215 -10.18 -3.03 14.81
C ILE A 215 -9.80 -1.73 15.53
N PRO A 216 -10.44 -1.37 16.69
CA PRO A 216 -10.08 -0.13 17.37
C PRO A 216 -8.66 -0.12 17.98
N GLN A 217 -8.10 -1.28 18.29
CA GLN A 217 -6.73 -1.36 18.83
C GLN A 217 -5.70 -1.21 17.72
N ILE A 218 -5.93 -1.86 16.58
CA ILE A 218 -5.10 -1.68 15.36
C ILE A 218 -5.11 -0.20 14.97
N PHE A 219 -6.29 0.42 14.92
CA PHE A 219 -6.44 1.83 14.57
C PHE A 219 -5.65 2.75 15.52
N ARG A 220 -5.76 2.54 16.85
CA ARG A 220 -4.96 3.30 17.81
C ARG A 220 -3.44 3.11 17.63
N GLY A 221 -3.00 1.93 17.24
CA GLY A 221 -1.61 1.65 16.89
C GLY A 221 -1.14 2.50 15.71
N LEU A 222 -1.93 2.52 14.65
CA LEU A 222 -1.69 3.32 13.46
C LEU A 222 -1.70 4.82 13.75
N GLN A 223 -2.71 5.31 14.49
CA GLN A 223 -2.80 6.71 14.90
C GLN A 223 -1.54 7.15 15.66
N ARG A 224 -1.08 6.36 16.65
CA ARG A 224 0.14 6.66 17.41
C ARG A 224 1.37 6.77 16.50
N GLN A 225 1.49 5.94 15.48
CA GLN A 225 2.61 6.00 14.56
C GLN A 225 2.53 7.22 13.65
N ILE A 226 1.36 7.49 13.09
CA ILE A 226 1.15 8.61 12.16
C ILE A 226 1.24 9.96 12.90
N SER A 227 0.75 10.07 14.13
CA SER A 227 0.87 11.30 14.95
C SER A 227 2.31 11.70 15.28
N ARG A 228 3.28 10.78 15.17
CA ARG A 228 4.71 11.09 15.32
C ARG A 228 5.29 11.81 14.11
N LEU A 229 4.60 11.72 12.96
CA LEU A 229 4.95 12.44 11.75
C LEU A 229 4.50 13.89 11.93
N GLN A 230 5.37 14.86 11.60
CA GLN A 230 4.97 16.26 11.55
C GLN A 230 4.14 16.50 10.29
N LEU A 231 2.82 16.31 10.39
CA LEU A 231 1.88 16.37 9.25
C LEU A 231 1.65 17.81 8.74
N GLY A 232 2.41 18.80 9.11
CA GLY A 232 2.18 20.18 8.69
C GLY A 232 0.94 20.80 9.36
N ARG A 233 0.69 22.08 9.08
CA ARG A 233 -0.52 22.76 9.62
C ARG A 233 -1.74 22.32 8.84
N PRO A 234 -2.88 22.01 9.51
CA PRO A 234 -4.14 21.75 8.84
C PRO A 234 -4.51 22.92 7.92
N ARG A 235 -5.06 22.63 6.75
CA ARG A 235 -5.65 23.67 5.89
C ARG A 235 -6.92 24.17 6.58
N THR A 236 -6.88 25.34 7.19
CA THR A 236 -8.09 25.98 7.69
C THR A 236 -9.11 26.09 6.55
N ARG A 237 -10.30 25.54 6.75
CA ARG A 237 -11.42 25.77 5.83
C ARG A 237 -11.57 27.29 5.70
N ARG A 238 -11.33 27.87 4.51
CA ARG A 238 -11.81 29.22 4.24
C ARG A 238 -13.32 29.19 4.48
N PRO A 239 -13.86 30.08 5.32
CA PRO A 239 -15.30 30.18 5.49
C PRO A 239 -15.94 30.37 4.12
N ALA A 240 -16.98 29.60 3.83
CA ALA A 240 -17.74 29.75 2.60
C ALA A 240 -18.15 31.22 2.43
N VAL A 241 -17.68 31.87 1.37
CA VAL A 241 -18.10 33.22 1.04
C VAL A 241 -19.62 33.15 0.83
N LYS A 242 -20.39 33.73 1.75
CA LYS A 242 -21.83 33.91 1.55
C LYS A 242 -22.01 34.70 0.28
N ARG A 243 -22.49 34.08 -0.79
CA ARG A 243 -22.97 34.79 -1.98
C ARG A 243 -24.03 35.76 -1.49
N ALA A 244 -23.73 37.06 -1.56
CA ALA A 244 -24.73 38.09 -1.38
C ALA A 244 -25.78 37.88 -2.47
N LYS A 245 -27.04 37.74 -2.04
CA LYS A 245 -28.20 37.82 -2.94
C LYS A 245 -28.28 39.27 -3.42
N VAL A 246 -28.13 39.47 -4.71
CA VAL A 246 -28.56 40.68 -5.43
C VAL A 246 -29.98 40.43 -5.89
#